data_7abdc4a09541388115d226829f3590a5
#
_entry.id   7abdc4a09541388115d226829f3590a5
#
_cell.length_a   1.000
_cell.length_b   1.000
_cell.length_c   1.000
_cell.angle_alpha   90.00
_cell.angle_beta   90.00
_cell.angle_gamma   90.00
#
_symmetry.space_group_name_H-M   'P 1'
#
loop_
_entity.id
_entity.type
_entity.pdbx_description
1 polymer ?
#
loop_
_entity_poly.entity_id
_entity_poly.type
_entity_poly.pdbx_seq_one_letter_code
_entity_poly.pdbx_strand_id
1 'polypeptide(L)'
;RQGWAIYIVMLAIYLPALGTLYVAELGGNPLMEQFDVTGVSMEGKEARFGLGGTALFAASTTATSCGAVNAMFDSFMPIAGMVPMLLILLGEVVFGGVGSGFYTFIGFIVLAVFIAGLMIGRSPEYLGKKIEVREMRMAVLTVLVPGVLVLILTGIALLLPGTAEAMHNPGPHGLSELVYTFASMSNNNGSAFAGFDASGIFYALTGAAAMAIGRFVPAVAMLALAGSIAQKKTVPPGPGTLATASATFTVWTILVILIVGALTFFPLFAMGPIADHLLLFGGG
;
A
#
# COMPACT_ATOMS: atom_id res chain seq x y z
N ARG A 1 22.31 -13.21 -4.81
CA ARG A 1 22.53 -12.24 -3.70
C ARG A 1 21.48 -11.11 -3.71
N GLN A 2 21.12 -10.56 -4.87
CA GLN A 2 20.12 -9.49 -4.96
C GLN A 2 18.71 -9.95 -4.58
N GLY A 3 18.28 -11.16 -4.94
CA GLY A 3 17.00 -11.70 -4.53
C GLY A 3 16.82 -11.73 -3.00
N TRP A 4 17.88 -12.01 -2.26
CA TRP A 4 17.85 -11.94 -0.80
C TRP A 4 17.67 -10.50 -0.28
N ALA A 5 18.33 -9.52 -0.91
CA ALA A 5 18.13 -8.11 -0.53
C ALA A 5 16.67 -7.68 -0.73
N ILE A 6 16.06 -8.04 -1.86
CA ILE A 6 14.64 -7.77 -2.16
C ILE A 6 13.74 -8.46 -1.13
N TYR A 7 13.97 -9.76 -0.86
CA TYR A 7 13.16 -10.52 0.08
C TYR A 7 13.25 -9.97 1.52
N ILE A 8 14.43 -9.52 1.94
CA ILE A 8 14.62 -8.88 3.25
C ILE A 8 13.86 -7.54 3.33
N VAL A 9 13.86 -6.72 2.25
CA VAL A 9 13.05 -5.50 2.21
C VAL A 9 11.56 -5.82 2.43
N MET A 10 11.05 -6.82 1.72
CA MET A 10 9.65 -7.23 1.84
C MET A 10 9.32 -7.71 3.26
N LEU A 11 10.14 -8.58 3.83
CA LEU A 11 9.94 -9.06 5.21
C LEU A 11 10.06 -7.95 6.25
N ALA A 12 10.99 -7.02 6.07
CA ALA A 12 11.21 -5.89 6.98
C ALA A 12 10.05 -4.90 7.01
N ILE A 13 9.22 -4.85 5.97
CA ILE A 13 7.98 -4.07 5.97
C ILE A 13 6.81 -4.93 6.46
N TYR A 14 6.71 -6.17 6.01
CA TYR A 14 5.59 -7.05 6.31
C TYR A 14 5.48 -7.43 7.80
N LEU A 15 6.60 -7.85 8.41
CA LEU A 15 6.55 -8.35 9.79
C LEU A 15 6.16 -7.27 10.80
N PRO A 16 6.68 -6.03 10.76
CA PRO A 16 6.18 -4.96 11.62
C PRO A 16 4.71 -4.61 11.34
N ALA A 17 4.27 -4.59 10.08
CA ALA A 17 2.88 -4.34 9.73
C ALA A 17 1.95 -5.40 10.33
N LEU A 18 2.27 -6.69 10.16
CA LEU A 18 1.53 -7.79 10.78
C LEU A 18 1.53 -7.69 12.30
N GLY A 19 2.68 -7.38 12.91
CA GLY A 19 2.81 -7.21 14.36
C GLY A 19 1.93 -6.06 14.88
N THR A 20 1.92 -4.92 14.19
CA THR A 20 1.08 -3.77 14.53
C THR A 20 -0.41 -4.11 14.47
N LEU A 21 -0.84 -4.78 13.39
CA LEU A 21 -2.23 -5.21 13.24
C LEU A 21 -2.63 -6.15 14.38
N TYR A 22 -1.82 -7.16 14.65
CA TYR A 22 -2.11 -8.13 15.70
C TYR A 22 -2.17 -7.50 17.10
N VAL A 23 -1.20 -6.65 17.44
CA VAL A 23 -1.13 -5.98 18.75
C VAL A 23 -2.29 -4.99 18.93
N ALA A 24 -2.63 -4.24 17.87
CA ALA A 24 -3.75 -3.30 17.94
C ALA A 24 -5.09 -4.00 18.19
N GLU A 25 -5.29 -5.19 17.62
CA GLU A 25 -6.50 -5.98 17.83
C GLU A 25 -6.56 -6.68 19.20
N LEU A 26 -5.38 -6.99 19.80
CA LEU A 26 -5.32 -7.58 21.14
C LEU A 26 -5.88 -6.66 22.23
N GLY A 27 -5.81 -5.34 22.03
CA GLY A 27 -6.26 -4.34 22.99
C GLY A 27 -7.79 -4.34 23.22
N GLY A 28 -8.55 -5.02 22.37
CA GLY A 28 -10.01 -4.99 22.43
C GLY A 28 -10.60 -3.65 21.98
N ASN A 29 -11.94 -3.56 21.99
CA ASN A 29 -12.67 -2.34 21.63
C ASN A 29 -13.27 -1.68 22.89
N PRO A 30 -12.82 -0.46 23.26
CA PRO A 30 -13.32 0.24 24.46
C PRO A 30 -14.84 0.47 24.43
N LEU A 31 -15.44 0.58 23.26
CA LEU A 31 -16.90 0.74 23.16
C LEU A 31 -17.65 -0.54 23.57
N MET A 32 -17.04 -1.71 23.38
CA MET A 32 -17.63 -2.99 23.78
C MET A 32 -17.59 -3.19 25.30
N GLU A 33 -16.61 -2.59 25.99
CA GLU A 33 -16.54 -2.63 27.47
C GLU A 33 -17.74 -1.98 28.13
N GLN A 34 -18.37 -1.00 27.48
CA GLN A 34 -19.59 -0.36 27.95
C GLN A 34 -20.81 -1.32 27.99
N PHE A 35 -20.70 -2.43 27.26
CA PHE A 35 -21.72 -3.48 27.21
C PHE A 35 -21.28 -4.75 27.96
N ASP A 36 -20.33 -4.65 28.90
CA ASP A 36 -19.76 -5.76 29.65
C ASP A 36 -19.07 -6.83 28.78
N VAL A 37 -18.73 -6.51 27.52
CA VAL A 37 -17.97 -7.37 26.63
C VAL A 37 -16.50 -7.03 26.79
N THR A 38 -15.80 -7.81 27.61
CA THR A 38 -14.36 -7.63 27.89
C THR A 38 -13.51 -8.60 27.09
N GLY A 39 -12.29 -8.19 26.79
CA GLY A 39 -11.28 -9.00 26.08
C GLY A 39 -11.14 -8.66 24.61
N VAL A 40 -10.66 -9.62 23.83
CA VAL A 40 -10.39 -9.43 22.40
C VAL A 40 -11.69 -9.27 21.63
N SER A 41 -11.81 -8.19 20.85
CA SER A 41 -12.97 -7.98 19.97
C SER A 41 -12.98 -9.01 18.85
N MET A 42 -14.02 -9.85 18.83
CA MET A 42 -14.29 -10.82 17.77
C MET A 42 -15.37 -10.36 16.79
N GLU A 43 -15.86 -9.12 16.94
CA GLU A 43 -16.80 -8.54 15.99
C GLU A 43 -16.19 -8.54 14.57
N GLY A 44 -16.99 -8.95 13.59
CA GLY A 44 -16.55 -9.04 12.19
C GLY A 44 -15.45 -10.05 11.93
N LYS A 45 -15.07 -10.90 12.89
CA LYS A 45 -14.01 -11.90 12.79
C LYS A 45 -14.54 -13.31 12.96
N GLU A 46 -13.98 -14.22 12.18
CA GLU A 46 -14.36 -15.64 12.24
C GLU A 46 -13.74 -16.33 13.46
N ALA A 47 -14.59 -16.84 14.36
CA ALA A 47 -14.14 -17.58 15.54
C ALA A 47 -13.27 -18.79 15.21
N ARG A 48 -13.52 -19.43 14.06
CA ARG A 48 -12.75 -20.58 13.55
C ARG A 48 -11.25 -20.25 13.34
N PHE A 49 -10.92 -19.05 12.88
CA PHE A 49 -9.53 -18.65 12.61
C PHE A 49 -8.90 -17.93 13.80
N GLY A 50 -9.73 -17.37 14.68
CA GLY A 50 -9.28 -16.56 15.80
C GLY A 50 -8.56 -15.29 15.36
N LEU A 51 -8.08 -14.53 16.34
CA LEU A 51 -7.39 -13.26 16.06
C LEU A 51 -6.10 -13.42 15.26
N GLY A 52 -5.28 -14.41 15.59
CA GLY A 52 -4.00 -14.65 14.90
C GLY A 52 -4.20 -14.99 13.42
N GLY A 53 -5.15 -15.86 13.10
CA GLY A 53 -5.48 -16.20 11.72
C GLY A 53 -6.07 -15.03 10.95
N THR A 54 -6.90 -14.21 11.60
CA THR A 54 -7.48 -13.00 11.04
C THR A 54 -6.39 -11.97 10.70
N ALA A 55 -5.50 -11.66 11.65
CA ALA A 55 -4.43 -10.69 11.44
C ALA A 55 -3.46 -11.14 10.33
N LEU A 56 -3.06 -12.41 10.35
CA LEU A 56 -2.19 -12.99 9.32
C LEU A 56 -2.82 -12.89 7.94
N PHE A 57 -4.11 -13.24 7.84
CA PHE A 57 -4.81 -13.22 6.54
C PHE A 57 -5.00 -11.80 6.02
N ALA A 58 -5.43 -10.86 6.88
CA ALA A 58 -5.65 -9.46 6.51
C ALA A 58 -4.35 -8.79 6.01
N ALA A 59 -3.25 -8.97 6.74
CA ALA A 59 -1.95 -8.45 6.31
C ALA A 59 -1.48 -9.12 5.01
N SER A 60 -1.68 -10.43 4.86
CA SER A 60 -1.21 -11.16 3.67
C SER A 60 -2.00 -10.81 2.43
N THR A 61 -3.33 -10.75 2.50
CA THR A 61 -4.20 -10.46 1.34
C THR A 61 -3.93 -9.08 0.76
N THR A 62 -3.63 -8.11 1.62
CA THR A 62 -3.33 -6.72 1.22
C THR A 62 -1.87 -6.52 0.81
N ALA A 63 -0.97 -7.36 1.29
CA ALA A 63 0.43 -7.38 0.87
C ALA A 63 0.62 -8.08 -0.49
N THR A 64 -0.20 -9.10 -0.80
CA THR A 64 -0.03 -9.96 -1.98
C THR A 64 -1.01 -9.68 -3.12
N SER A 65 -1.82 -8.62 -3.04
CA SER A 65 -2.86 -8.32 -4.04
C SER A 65 -3.85 -9.47 -4.26
N CYS A 66 -4.23 -10.15 -3.17
CA CYS A 66 -5.10 -11.32 -3.25
C CYS A 66 -6.58 -10.93 -3.33
N GLY A 67 -7.02 -9.98 -2.51
CA GLY A 67 -8.40 -9.49 -2.45
C GLY A 67 -9.39 -10.34 -1.66
N ALA A 68 -9.06 -11.57 -1.30
CA ALA A 68 -9.89 -12.36 -0.42
C ALA A 68 -9.83 -11.85 1.02
N VAL A 69 -10.92 -11.97 1.76
CA VAL A 69 -11.00 -11.58 3.17
C VAL A 69 -11.61 -12.69 4.02
N ASN A 70 -11.13 -12.82 5.26
CA ASN A 70 -11.70 -13.73 6.26
C ASN A 70 -12.25 -12.97 7.48
N ALA A 71 -12.32 -11.66 7.38
CA ALA A 71 -12.86 -10.77 8.41
C ALA A 71 -13.39 -9.49 7.76
N MET A 72 -14.25 -8.79 8.47
CA MET A 72 -14.73 -7.47 8.11
C MET A 72 -13.72 -6.43 8.59
N PHE A 73 -12.99 -5.79 7.68
CA PHE A 73 -11.91 -4.86 8.05
C PHE A 73 -12.44 -3.56 8.67
N ASP A 74 -13.69 -3.24 8.39
CA ASP A 74 -14.42 -2.13 9.00
C ASP A 74 -14.56 -2.28 10.53
N SER A 75 -14.65 -3.54 11.01
CA SER A 75 -14.72 -3.87 12.43
C SER A 75 -13.34 -3.95 13.11
N PHE A 76 -12.27 -3.63 12.41
CA PHE A 76 -10.92 -3.58 13.00
C PHE A 76 -10.75 -2.31 13.83
N MET A 77 -9.91 -2.40 14.86
CA MET A 77 -9.45 -1.21 15.56
C MET A 77 -8.79 -0.23 14.56
N PRO A 78 -8.94 1.08 14.73
CA PRO A 78 -8.51 2.04 13.70
C PRO A 78 -7.06 1.88 13.25
N ILE A 79 -6.12 1.65 14.18
CA ILE A 79 -4.72 1.38 13.85
C ILE A 79 -4.54 0.02 13.17
N ALA A 80 -5.35 -0.97 13.54
CA ALA A 80 -5.31 -2.27 12.86
C ALA A 80 -5.83 -2.17 11.42
N GLY A 81 -6.94 -1.46 11.19
CA GLY A 81 -7.49 -1.18 9.86
C GLY A 81 -6.58 -0.32 8.98
N MET A 82 -5.74 0.54 9.59
CA MET A 82 -4.71 1.29 8.87
C MET A 82 -3.68 0.38 8.19
N VAL A 83 -3.36 -0.78 8.76
CA VAL A 83 -2.32 -1.67 8.22
C VAL A 83 -2.67 -2.23 6.84
N PRO A 84 -3.84 -2.85 6.61
CA PRO A 84 -4.27 -3.26 5.27
C PRO A 84 -4.28 -2.12 4.27
N MET A 85 -4.77 -0.95 4.68
CA MET A 85 -4.77 0.26 3.86
C MET A 85 -3.34 0.69 3.48
N LEU A 86 -2.41 0.71 4.43
CA LEU A 86 -1.01 1.03 4.20
C LEU A 86 -0.36 0.08 3.20
N LEU A 87 -0.56 -1.23 3.35
CA LEU A 87 0.04 -2.24 2.48
C LEU A 87 -0.45 -2.09 1.03
N ILE A 88 -1.74 -1.81 0.81
CA ILE A 88 -2.27 -1.51 -0.53
C ILE A 88 -1.70 -0.19 -1.07
N LEU A 89 -1.69 0.87 -0.27
CA LEU A 89 -1.23 2.20 -0.70
C LEU A 89 0.28 2.27 -0.96
N LEU A 90 1.08 1.38 -0.39
CA LEU A 90 2.48 1.20 -0.79
C LEU A 90 2.62 0.57 -2.18
N GLY A 91 1.52 0.29 -2.88
CA GLY A 91 1.52 -0.28 -4.23
C GLY A 91 1.65 -1.80 -4.24
N GLU A 92 1.29 -2.46 -3.13
CA GLU A 92 1.34 -3.92 -2.98
C GLU A 92 2.70 -4.52 -3.36
N VAL A 93 3.77 -3.82 -2.99
CA VAL A 93 5.15 -4.23 -3.30
C VAL A 93 5.73 -5.21 -2.28
N VAL A 94 5.02 -5.41 -1.17
CA VAL A 94 5.42 -6.33 -0.11
C VAL A 94 4.89 -7.71 -0.47
N PHE A 95 5.73 -8.52 -1.08
CA PHE A 95 5.46 -9.72 -1.88
C PHE A 95 4.71 -9.43 -3.18
N GLY A 96 3.58 -8.74 -3.13
CA GLY A 96 2.79 -8.30 -4.27
C GLY A 96 2.01 -9.40 -4.98
N GLY A 97 1.18 -9.00 -5.95
CA GLY A 97 0.45 -9.93 -6.80
C GLY A 97 1.36 -10.70 -7.76
N VAL A 98 0.85 -11.79 -8.30
CA VAL A 98 1.58 -12.66 -9.25
C VAL A 98 2.06 -11.85 -10.46
N GLY A 99 3.37 -11.60 -10.54
CA GLY A 99 4.00 -10.77 -11.56
C GLY A 99 3.92 -9.27 -11.25
N SER A 100 2.75 -8.73 -10.91
CA SER A 100 2.54 -7.29 -10.71
C SER A 100 3.37 -6.73 -9.55
N GLY A 101 3.39 -7.38 -8.41
CA GLY A 101 4.16 -6.94 -7.27
C GLY A 101 5.66 -6.86 -7.54
N PHE A 102 6.19 -7.82 -8.27
CA PHE A 102 7.61 -7.83 -8.61
C PHE A 102 7.98 -6.70 -9.58
N TYR A 103 7.20 -6.44 -10.62
CA TYR A 103 7.54 -5.35 -11.53
C TYR A 103 7.34 -3.97 -10.87
N THR A 104 6.35 -3.79 -10.01
CA THR A 104 6.18 -2.54 -9.24
C THR A 104 7.34 -2.34 -8.26
N PHE A 105 7.79 -3.42 -7.61
CA PHE A 105 8.98 -3.38 -6.76
C PHE A 105 10.24 -2.97 -7.54
N ILE A 106 10.42 -3.44 -8.78
CA ILE A 106 11.50 -2.99 -9.66
C ILE A 106 11.41 -1.48 -9.91
N GLY A 107 10.19 -0.93 -10.05
CA GLY A 107 9.96 0.51 -10.14
C GLY A 107 10.57 1.26 -8.94
N PHE A 108 10.34 0.77 -7.73
CA PHE A 108 10.96 1.32 -6.52
C PHE A 108 12.49 1.14 -6.47
N ILE A 109 13.01 0.01 -6.94
CA ILE A 109 14.47 -0.17 -7.05
C ILE A 109 15.09 0.86 -8.00
N VAL A 110 14.48 1.06 -9.17
CA VAL A 110 14.95 2.07 -10.14
C VAL A 110 14.93 3.46 -9.53
N LEU A 111 13.85 3.80 -8.83
CA LEU A 111 13.72 5.06 -8.08
C LEU A 111 14.82 5.18 -7.01
N ALA A 112 15.02 4.15 -6.19
CA ALA A 112 16.02 4.13 -5.13
C ALA A 112 17.45 4.28 -5.66
N VAL A 113 17.79 3.57 -6.73
CA VAL A 113 19.09 3.68 -7.41
C VAL A 113 19.32 5.07 -8.00
N PHE A 114 18.26 5.63 -8.61
CA PHE A 114 18.35 6.95 -9.23
C PHE A 114 18.57 8.04 -8.19
N ILE A 115 17.79 8.05 -7.11
CA ILE A 115 17.92 9.03 -6.02
C ILE A 115 19.29 8.90 -5.36
N ALA A 116 19.73 7.67 -5.02
CA ALA A 116 21.04 7.44 -4.44
C ALA A 116 22.17 7.91 -5.36
N GLY A 117 22.07 7.65 -6.67
CA GLY A 117 23.02 8.12 -7.66
C GLY A 117 23.14 9.64 -7.69
N LEU A 118 22.01 10.35 -7.70
CA LEU A 118 21.99 11.82 -7.68
C LEU A 118 22.60 12.39 -6.38
N MET A 119 22.27 11.80 -5.23
CA MET A 119 22.79 12.27 -3.92
C MET A 119 24.31 12.11 -3.81
N ILE A 120 24.87 11.04 -4.39
CA ILE A 120 26.31 10.73 -4.29
C ILE A 120 27.09 11.35 -5.46
N GLY A 121 26.39 11.92 -6.45
CA GLY A 121 27.02 12.46 -7.67
C GLY A 121 27.56 11.37 -8.60
N ARG A 122 26.92 10.19 -8.62
CA ARG A 122 27.32 9.04 -9.44
C ARG A 122 26.25 8.70 -10.48
N SER A 123 26.67 8.08 -11.59
CA SER A 123 25.71 7.60 -12.59
C SER A 123 24.86 6.48 -12.01
N PRO A 124 23.53 6.61 -12.03
CA PRO A 124 22.62 5.56 -11.55
C PRO A 124 22.77 4.31 -12.46
N GLU A 125 23.08 3.18 -11.86
CA GLU A 125 23.24 1.90 -12.56
C GLU A 125 22.57 0.77 -11.77
N TYR A 126 21.82 -0.07 -12.49
CA TYR A 126 21.21 -1.26 -11.91
C TYR A 126 21.56 -2.49 -12.78
N LEU A 127 22.16 -3.51 -12.18
CA LEU A 127 22.61 -4.73 -12.88
C LEU A 127 23.52 -4.45 -14.10
N GLY A 128 24.40 -3.45 -14.00
CA GLY A 128 25.28 -3.04 -15.09
C GLY A 128 24.59 -2.32 -16.24
N LYS A 129 23.35 -1.85 -16.04
CA LYS A 129 22.63 -1.03 -17.00
C LYS A 129 22.43 0.37 -16.45
N LYS A 130 22.74 1.40 -17.24
CA LYS A 130 22.50 2.79 -16.85
C LYS A 130 21.02 3.09 -16.80
N ILE A 131 20.59 3.74 -15.71
CA ILE A 131 19.24 4.27 -15.54
C ILE A 131 19.26 5.74 -15.95
N GLU A 132 18.52 6.07 -16.96
CA GLU A 132 18.41 7.42 -17.52
C GLU A 132 17.00 7.98 -17.33
N VAL A 133 16.75 9.19 -17.82
CA VAL A 133 15.48 9.90 -17.67
C VAL A 133 14.28 9.09 -18.18
N ARG A 134 14.46 8.31 -19.25
CA ARG A 134 13.38 7.50 -19.83
C ARG A 134 12.95 6.39 -18.85
N GLU A 135 13.90 5.63 -18.33
CA GLU A 135 13.63 4.57 -17.35
C GLU A 135 13.02 5.14 -16.07
N MET A 136 13.54 6.29 -15.64
CA MET A 136 13.01 6.97 -14.48
C MET A 136 11.56 7.41 -14.65
N ARG A 137 11.18 7.96 -15.81
CA ARG A 137 9.79 8.32 -16.09
C ARG A 137 8.86 7.11 -16.05
N MET A 138 9.27 5.97 -16.58
CA MET A 138 8.47 4.73 -16.54
C MET A 138 8.33 4.21 -15.12
N ALA A 139 9.40 4.21 -14.33
CA ALA A 139 9.34 3.82 -12.92
C ALA A 139 8.43 4.74 -12.11
N VAL A 140 8.50 6.06 -12.31
CA VAL A 140 7.62 7.04 -11.65
C VAL A 140 6.15 6.83 -12.02
N LEU A 141 5.84 6.59 -13.30
CA LEU A 141 4.47 6.28 -13.73
C LEU A 141 3.95 5.02 -13.03
N THR A 142 4.77 3.97 -12.93
CA THR A 142 4.38 2.72 -12.27
C THR A 142 4.06 2.92 -10.80
N VAL A 143 4.86 3.73 -10.10
CA VAL A 143 4.71 3.91 -8.64
C VAL A 143 3.60 4.92 -8.30
N LEU A 144 3.51 6.03 -9.05
CA LEU A 144 2.63 7.14 -8.67
C LEU A 144 1.20 7.04 -9.22
N VAL A 145 0.98 6.43 -10.38
CA VAL A 145 -0.35 6.44 -11.01
C VAL A 145 -1.44 5.86 -10.12
N PRO A 146 -1.28 4.68 -9.46
CA PRO A 146 -2.32 4.18 -8.58
C PRO A 146 -2.61 5.14 -7.41
N GLY A 147 -1.57 5.69 -6.78
CA GLY A 147 -1.72 6.64 -5.68
C GLY A 147 -2.42 7.93 -6.07
N VAL A 148 -2.09 8.48 -7.22
CA VAL A 148 -2.75 9.69 -7.78
C VAL A 148 -4.23 9.44 -8.01
N LEU A 149 -4.60 8.26 -8.53
CA LEU A 149 -6.01 7.88 -8.71
C LEU A 149 -6.74 7.85 -7.37
N VAL A 150 -6.16 7.23 -6.34
CA VAL A 150 -6.75 7.21 -4.99
C VAL A 150 -7.03 8.63 -4.50
N LEU A 151 -6.04 9.51 -4.54
CA LEU A 151 -6.17 10.88 -4.03
C LEU A 151 -7.21 11.70 -4.79
N ILE A 152 -7.19 11.64 -6.12
CA ILE A 152 -8.12 12.41 -6.96
C ILE A 152 -9.55 11.89 -6.79
N LEU A 153 -9.76 10.56 -6.87
CA LEU A 153 -11.11 10.00 -6.80
C LEU A 153 -11.72 10.13 -5.41
N THR A 154 -10.93 9.95 -4.35
CA THR A 154 -11.38 10.24 -2.98
C THR A 154 -11.75 11.71 -2.83
N GLY A 155 -10.89 12.64 -3.31
CA GLY A 155 -11.17 14.07 -3.25
C GLY A 155 -12.44 14.48 -4.02
N ILE A 156 -12.66 13.93 -5.21
CA ILE A 156 -13.89 14.19 -5.99
C ILE A 156 -15.11 13.61 -5.26
N ALA A 157 -15.02 12.37 -4.75
CA ALA A 157 -16.11 11.73 -4.04
C ALA A 157 -16.55 12.54 -2.81
N LEU A 158 -15.63 13.05 -2.03
CA LEU A 158 -15.93 13.89 -0.85
C LEU A 158 -16.70 15.18 -1.18
N LEU A 159 -16.63 15.64 -2.41
CA LEU A 159 -17.40 16.81 -2.87
C LEU A 159 -18.84 16.46 -3.32
N LEU A 160 -19.16 15.18 -3.44
CA LEU A 160 -20.49 14.74 -3.88
C LEU A 160 -21.45 14.63 -2.69
N PRO A 161 -22.69 15.16 -2.80
CA PRO A 161 -23.64 15.19 -1.69
C PRO A 161 -24.07 13.80 -1.19
N GLY A 162 -24.06 12.77 -2.04
CA GLY A 162 -24.45 11.41 -1.67
C GLY A 162 -23.35 10.54 -1.02
N THR A 163 -22.11 11.04 -0.92
CA THR A 163 -21.01 10.25 -0.39
C THR A 163 -21.16 9.96 1.10
N ALA A 164 -21.69 10.92 1.87
CA ALA A 164 -21.97 10.72 3.29
C ALA A 164 -23.00 9.63 3.56
N GLU A 165 -23.95 9.44 2.65
CA GLU A 165 -25.00 8.40 2.75
C GLU A 165 -24.44 7.01 2.36
N ALA A 166 -23.36 6.98 1.56
CA ALA A 166 -22.68 5.74 1.15
C ALA A 166 -21.70 5.22 2.21
N MET A 167 -21.30 6.05 3.17
CA MET A 167 -20.47 5.67 4.32
C MET A 167 -21.36 5.14 5.45
N HIS A 168 -21.05 3.96 5.99
CA HIS A 168 -21.79 3.43 7.12
C HIS A 168 -21.40 4.12 8.42
N ASN A 169 -20.14 4.52 8.56
CA ASN A 169 -19.65 5.17 9.75
C ASN A 169 -19.37 6.67 9.48
N PRO A 170 -19.78 7.57 10.40
CA PRO A 170 -19.51 9.00 10.23
C PRO A 170 -18.05 9.36 10.59
N GLY A 171 -17.59 10.51 10.08
CA GLY A 171 -16.33 11.11 10.47
C GLY A 171 -15.08 10.40 9.94
N PRO A 172 -14.00 10.31 10.75
CA PRO A 172 -12.72 9.76 10.30
C PRO A 172 -12.77 8.30 9.86
N HIS A 173 -13.65 7.50 10.47
CA HIS A 173 -13.84 6.10 10.07
C HIS A 173 -14.41 6.00 8.65
N GLY A 174 -15.47 6.75 8.34
CA GLY A 174 -16.05 6.80 6.99
C GLY A 174 -15.05 7.30 5.93
N LEU A 175 -14.16 8.23 6.29
CA LEU A 175 -13.06 8.59 5.39
C LEU A 175 -12.16 7.39 5.09
N SER A 176 -11.86 6.56 6.09
CA SER A 176 -11.07 5.34 5.91
C SER A 176 -11.78 4.33 4.99
N GLU A 177 -13.10 4.15 5.11
CA GLU A 177 -13.93 3.32 4.23
C GLU A 177 -13.80 3.77 2.76
N LEU A 178 -13.97 5.06 2.52
CA LEU A 178 -13.89 5.65 1.16
C LEU A 178 -12.49 5.53 0.58
N VAL A 179 -11.46 5.89 1.34
CA VAL A 179 -10.06 5.80 0.90
C VAL A 179 -9.70 4.36 0.58
N TYR A 180 -10.10 3.41 1.43
CA TYR A 180 -9.82 2.00 1.21
C TYR A 180 -10.49 1.49 -0.08
N THR A 181 -11.72 1.91 -0.34
CA THR A 181 -12.46 1.55 -1.56
C THR A 181 -11.67 1.94 -2.81
N PHE A 182 -11.24 3.22 -2.92
CA PHE A 182 -10.44 3.65 -4.06
C PHE A 182 -9.01 3.09 -4.05
N ALA A 183 -8.42 2.83 -2.88
CA ALA A 183 -7.13 2.16 -2.79
C ALA A 183 -7.18 0.74 -3.36
N SER A 184 -8.19 -0.04 -2.98
CA SER A 184 -8.41 -1.39 -3.49
C SER A 184 -8.68 -1.40 -5.00
N MET A 185 -9.52 -0.49 -5.50
CA MET A 185 -9.81 -0.36 -6.94
C MET A 185 -8.59 0.06 -7.74
N SER A 186 -7.86 1.09 -7.31
CA SER A 186 -6.72 1.65 -8.06
C SER A 186 -5.50 0.72 -8.09
N ASN A 187 -5.26 -0.03 -7.01
CA ASN A 187 -4.19 -1.01 -6.94
C ASN A 187 -4.63 -2.41 -7.43
N ASN A 188 -5.94 -2.57 -7.71
CA ASN A 188 -6.52 -3.85 -8.14
C ASN A 188 -6.36 -4.98 -7.11
N ASN A 189 -6.50 -4.67 -5.82
CA ASN A 189 -6.46 -5.65 -4.76
C ASN A 189 -7.72 -6.53 -4.76
N GLY A 190 -8.90 -5.92 -4.65
CA GLY A 190 -10.20 -6.59 -4.65
C GLY A 190 -10.85 -6.73 -3.27
N SER A 191 -10.11 -6.54 -2.15
CA SER A 191 -10.70 -6.51 -0.82
C SER A 191 -11.53 -5.25 -0.59
N ALA A 192 -12.62 -5.37 0.19
CA ALA A 192 -13.39 -4.25 0.68
C ALA A 192 -13.14 -4.03 2.17
N PHE A 193 -13.25 -2.78 2.62
CA PHE A 193 -13.28 -2.46 4.04
C PHE A 193 -14.60 -2.91 4.66
N ALA A 194 -15.63 -2.90 3.83
CA ALA A 194 -17.01 -3.36 4.08
C ALA A 194 -17.96 -2.32 4.71
N GLY A 195 -17.49 -1.13 5.02
CA GLY A 195 -18.32 -0.04 5.53
C GLY A 195 -18.79 0.96 4.47
N PHE A 196 -18.46 0.76 3.18
CA PHE A 196 -18.77 1.69 2.10
C PHE A 196 -19.65 1.06 1.03
N ASP A 197 -20.76 1.72 0.68
CA ASP A 197 -21.64 1.31 -0.43
C ASP A 197 -21.15 1.89 -1.77
N ALA A 198 -20.42 1.07 -2.51
CA ALA A 198 -19.92 1.42 -3.84
C ALA A 198 -20.89 1.09 -4.99
N SER A 199 -22.16 0.77 -4.72
CA SER A 199 -23.16 0.39 -5.75
C SER A 199 -23.63 1.55 -6.62
N GLY A 200 -23.42 2.79 -6.17
CA GLY A 200 -23.78 3.99 -6.92
C GLY A 200 -23.06 4.10 -8.27
N ILE A 201 -23.75 4.63 -9.29
CA ILE A 201 -23.24 4.77 -10.67
C ILE A 201 -21.88 5.48 -10.70
N PHE A 202 -21.69 6.53 -9.90
CA PHE A 202 -20.42 7.24 -9.83
C PHE A 202 -19.30 6.33 -9.40
N TYR A 203 -19.47 5.58 -8.32
CA TYR A 203 -18.44 4.67 -7.79
C TYR A 203 -18.16 3.49 -8.71
N ALA A 204 -19.21 2.95 -9.33
CA ALA A 204 -19.06 1.86 -10.30
C ALA A 204 -18.24 2.29 -11.52
N LEU A 205 -18.53 3.46 -12.11
CA LEU A 205 -17.84 3.96 -13.31
C LEU A 205 -16.41 4.43 -12.98
N THR A 206 -16.25 5.22 -11.93
CA THR A 206 -14.92 5.71 -11.52
C THR A 206 -14.04 4.57 -11.03
N GLY A 207 -14.62 3.60 -10.33
CA GLY A 207 -13.91 2.38 -9.91
C GLY A 207 -13.47 1.54 -11.11
N ALA A 208 -14.33 1.33 -12.10
CA ALA A 208 -13.95 0.63 -13.33
C ALA A 208 -12.79 1.34 -14.06
N ALA A 209 -12.87 2.68 -14.17
CA ALA A 209 -11.79 3.48 -14.75
C ALA A 209 -10.49 3.38 -13.92
N ALA A 210 -10.60 3.46 -12.59
CA ALA A 210 -9.47 3.34 -11.68
C ALA A 210 -8.78 1.97 -11.81
N MET A 211 -9.56 0.88 -11.85
CA MET A 211 -9.03 -0.48 -12.07
C MET A 211 -8.33 -0.61 -13.42
N ALA A 212 -8.91 -0.09 -14.49
CA ALA A 212 -8.32 -0.15 -15.83
C ALA A 212 -7.01 0.65 -15.89
N ILE A 213 -7.01 1.90 -15.42
CA ILE A 213 -5.82 2.77 -15.44
C ILE A 213 -4.74 2.21 -14.49
N GLY A 214 -5.13 1.84 -13.27
CA GLY A 214 -4.23 1.32 -12.24
C GLY A 214 -3.57 -0.01 -12.63
N ARG A 215 -4.19 -0.80 -13.48
CA ARG A 215 -3.61 -2.05 -14.00
C ARG A 215 -2.76 -1.83 -15.25
N PHE A 216 -3.32 -1.18 -16.27
CA PHE A 216 -2.68 -1.15 -17.59
C PHE A 216 -1.57 -0.11 -17.68
N VAL A 217 -1.68 1.06 -17.05
CA VAL A 217 -0.64 2.09 -17.13
C VAL A 217 0.67 1.62 -16.48
N PRO A 218 0.70 1.09 -15.24
CA PRO A 218 1.92 0.51 -14.67
C PRO A 218 2.49 -0.65 -15.50
N ALA A 219 1.64 -1.56 -15.99
CA ALA A 219 2.09 -2.70 -16.79
C ALA A 219 2.77 -2.26 -18.09
N VAL A 220 2.16 -1.32 -18.83
CA VAL A 220 2.74 -0.77 -20.08
C VAL A 220 4.02 0.00 -19.79
N ALA A 221 4.04 0.80 -18.71
CA ALA A 221 5.24 1.53 -18.29
C ALA A 221 6.38 0.58 -17.98
N MET A 222 6.13 -0.53 -17.27
CA MET A 222 7.16 -1.51 -16.95
C MET A 222 7.64 -2.32 -18.15
N LEU A 223 6.76 -2.63 -19.10
CA LEU A 223 7.16 -3.23 -20.38
C LEU A 223 8.05 -2.29 -21.18
N ALA A 224 7.72 -1.00 -21.23
CA ALA A 224 8.53 0.02 -21.88
C ALA A 224 9.89 0.19 -21.19
N LEU A 225 9.92 0.14 -19.84
CA LEU A 225 11.16 0.15 -19.06
C LEU A 225 12.02 -1.06 -19.37
N ALA A 226 11.45 -2.26 -19.36
CA ALA A 226 12.13 -3.51 -19.68
C ALA A 226 12.71 -3.49 -21.09
N GLY A 227 11.94 -3.05 -22.09
CA GLY A 227 12.38 -2.90 -23.48
C GLY A 227 13.54 -1.89 -23.62
N SER A 228 13.48 -0.77 -22.90
CA SER A 228 14.56 0.22 -22.87
C SER A 228 15.85 -0.36 -22.25
N ILE A 229 15.76 -1.03 -21.11
CA ILE A 229 16.91 -1.65 -20.43
C ILE A 229 17.52 -2.78 -21.30
N ALA A 230 16.71 -3.56 -22.00
CA ALA A 230 17.18 -4.65 -22.86
C ALA A 230 18.10 -4.16 -23.97
N GLN A 231 17.81 -2.99 -24.54
CA GLN A 231 18.60 -2.40 -25.63
C GLN A 231 19.94 -1.80 -25.17
N LYS A 232 20.11 -1.52 -23.87
CA LYS A 232 21.32 -0.89 -23.34
C LYS A 232 22.48 -1.85 -23.24
N LYS A 233 23.69 -1.35 -23.54
CA LYS A 233 24.93 -2.09 -23.32
C LYS A 233 25.17 -2.28 -21.82
N THR A 234 25.74 -3.41 -21.46
CA THR A 234 26.20 -3.67 -20.10
C THR A 234 27.49 -2.90 -19.82
N VAL A 235 27.52 -2.17 -18.72
CA VAL A 235 28.69 -1.45 -18.25
C VAL A 235 29.35 -2.29 -17.14
N PRO A 236 30.67 -2.54 -17.20
CA PRO A 236 31.37 -3.23 -16.14
C PRO A 236 31.33 -2.40 -14.83
N PRO A 237 31.20 -3.04 -13.65
CA PRO A 237 31.16 -2.33 -12.37
C PRO A 237 32.48 -1.53 -12.17
N GLY A 238 32.34 -0.26 -11.83
CA GLY A 238 33.44 0.64 -11.53
C GLY A 238 33.41 1.15 -10.07
N PRO A 239 34.40 1.97 -9.67
CA PRO A 239 34.43 2.56 -8.32
C PRO A 239 33.18 3.41 -7.97
N GLY A 240 32.45 3.81 -9.02
CA GLY A 240 31.20 4.58 -8.90
C GLY A 240 29.93 3.77 -8.85
N THR A 241 29.99 2.45 -9.08
CA THR A 241 28.79 1.60 -9.11
C THR A 241 28.25 1.35 -7.70
N LEU A 242 26.95 1.61 -7.48
CA LEU A 242 26.29 1.33 -6.22
C LEU A 242 26.12 -0.19 -6.03
N ALA A 243 26.58 -0.71 -4.91
CA ALA A 243 26.46 -2.13 -4.59
C ALA A 243 25.01 -2.47 -4.17
N THR A 244 24.17 -2.82 -5.15
CA THR A 244 22.73 -3.07 -4.96
C THR A 244 22.39 -4.37 -4.20
N ALA A 245 23.38 -5.18 -3.84
CA ALA A 245 23.23 -6.34 -2.96
C ALA A 245 23.75 -6.11 -1.53
N SER A 246 24.03 -4.84 -1.16
CA SER A 246 24.52 -4.47 0.16
C SER A 246 23.40 -4.23 1.17
N ALA A 247 23.72 -4.39 2.46
CA ALA A 247 22.80 -4.05 3.54
C ALA A 247 22.37 -2.56 3.49
N THR A 248 23.31 -1.66 3.16
CA THR A 248 23.03 -0.24 2.98
C THR A 248 21.96 0.01 1.91
N PHE A 249 22.09 -0.66 0.76
CA PHE A 249 21.08 -0.53 -0.29
C PHE A 249 19.72 -1.11 0.11
N THR A 250 19.72 -2.21 0.87
CA THR A 250 18.49 -2.81 1.42
C THR A 250 17.77 -1.81 2.32
N VAL A 251 18.47 -1.22 3.30
CA VAL A 251 17.91 -0.19 4.19
C VAL A 251 17.45 1.03 3.39
N TRP A 252 18.25 1.49 2.43
CA TRP A 252 17.89 2.60 1.57
C TRP A 252 16.61 2.36 0.79
N THR A 253 16.44 1.16 0.23
CA THR A 253 15.21 0.80 -0.51
C THR A 253 13.98 0.79 0.40
N ILE A 254 14.10 0.26 1.64
CA ILE A 254 13.03 0.33 2.65
C ILE A 254 12.64 1.80 2.89
N LEU A 255 13.64 2.66 3.14
CA LEU A 255 13.39 4.09 3.40
C LEU A 255 12.71 4.76 2.21
N VAL A 256 13.14 4.49 0.98
CA VAL A 256 12.51 5.07 -0.23
C VAL A 256 11.05 4.64 -0.34
N ILE A 257 10.72 3.36 -0.14
CA ILE A 257 9.34 2.87 -0.18
C ILE A 257 8.50 3.58 0.89
N LEU A 258 8.98 3.63 2.13
CA LEU A 258 8.23 4.23 3.24
C LEU A 258 8.10 5.76 3.10
N ILE A 259 9.16 6.45 2.65
CA ILE A 259 9.12 7.92 2.46
C ILE A 259 8.17 8.27 1.32
N VAL A 260 8.21 7.58 0.20
CA VAL A 260 7.28 7.83 -0.93
C VAL A 260 5.84 7.59 -0.47
N GLY A 261 5.58 6.49 0.24
CA GLY A 261 4.26 6.21 0.80
C GLY A 261 3.81 7.27 1.80
N ALA A 262 4.68 7.66 2.74
CA ALA A 262 4.37 8.66 3.74
C ALA A 262 4.09 10.05 3.12
N LEU A 263 4.94 10.52 2.22
CA LEU A 263 4.74 11.82 1.56
C LEU A 263 3.45 11.87 0.74
N THR A 264 3.03 10.73 0.18
CA THR A 264 1.83 10.67 -0.63
C THR A 264 0.55 10.54 0.21
N PHE A 265 0.57 9.72 1.28
CA PHE A 265 -0.66 9.28 1.94
C PHE A 265 -0.76 9.66 3.42
N PHE A 266 0.28 10.26 4.03
CA PHE A 266 0.24 10.64 5.45
C PHE A 266 -0.97 11.50 5.81
N PRO A 267 -1.40 12.50 5.00
CA PRO A 267 -2.60 13.27 5.33
C PRO A 267 -3.87 12.40 5.44
N LEU A 268 -4.03 11.39 4.58
CA LEU A 268 -5.17 10.47 4.64
C LEU A 268 -5.13 9.61 5.91
N PHE A 269 -3.96 9.11 6.29
CA PHE A 269 -3.81 8.36 7.54
C PHE A 269 -4.06 9.22 8.76
N ALA A 270 -3.61 10.48 8.75
CA ALA A 270 -3.82 11.41 9.86
C ALA A 270 -5.30 11.75 10.05
N MET A 271 -6.04 11.99 8.97
CA MET A 271 -7.46 12.37 9.01
C MET A 271 -8.41 11.17 9.15
N GLY A 272 -8.03 9.99 8.68
CA GLY A 272 -8.78 8.75 8.81
C GLY A 272 -8.39 7.99 10.08
N PRO A 273 -7.62 6.89 9.94
CA PRO A 273 -7.42 5.94 11.04
C PRO A 273 -6.71 6.51 12.28
N ILE A 274 -5.81 7.50 12.15
CA ILE A 274 -5.15 8.09 13.32
C ILE A 274 -6.13 8.98 14.08
N ALA A 275 -6.90 9.83 13.39
CA ALA A 275 -7.92 10.66 14.03
C ALA A 275 -9.01 9.80 14.68
N ASP A 276 -9.45 8.73 14.01
CA ASP A 276 -10.41 7.76 14.53
C ASP A 276 -9.89 7.09 15.82
N HIS A 277 -8.63 6.66 15.82
CA HIS A 277 -7.99 6.10 17.01
C HIS A 277 -7.95 7.09 18.18
N LEU A 278 -7.58 8.34 17.91
CA LEU A 278 -7.53 9.37 18.95
C LEU A 278 -8.91 9.70 19.51
N LEU A 279 -9.96 9.69 18.67
CA LEU A 279 -11.34 9.88 19.14
C LEU A 279 -11.82 8.70 19.97
N LEU A 280 -11.45 7.48 19.60
CA LEU A 280 -11.86 6.28 20.33
C LEU A 280 -11.22 6.18 21.71
N PHE A 281 -9.96 6.57 21.86
CA PHE A 281 -9.21 6.45 23.12
C PHE A 281 -9.00 7.78 23.85
N GLY A 282 -9.21 8.93 23.19
CA GLY A 282 -8.99 10.26 23.75
C GLY A 282 -10.25 10.96 24.27
N GLY A 283 -11.41 10.34 24.16
CA GLY A 283 -12.71 10.87 24.55
C GLY A 283 -13.10 10.57 26.01
N GLY A 284 -12.10 10.57 26.94
CA GLY A 284 -12.30 10.47 28.38
C GLY A 284 -12.19 11.85 29.05
#